data_9b5d6a785945225e0b9ee3158982d367
#
_entry.id   9b5d6a785945225e0b9ee3158982d367
#
_cell.length_a   1.000
_cell.length_b   1.000
_cell.length_c   1.000
_cell.angle_alpha   90.00
_cell.angle_beta   90.00
_cell.angle_gamma   90.00
#
_symmetry.space_group_name_H-M   'P 1'
#
loop_
_entity.id
_entity.type
_entity.pdbx_description
1 polymer ?
#
loop_
_entity_poly.entity_id
_entity_poly.type
_entity_poly.pdbx_seq_one_letter_code
_entity_poly.pdbx_strand_id
1 'polypeptide(L)'
;MKLPFFFSHKQSSPLIINNLLTPSWVLGWGKIDQTKENISGHDPNLIIYHTQPTISTNQKFIIVGDICLTNLPQLQKKLDISPTTNPNQTVAELWQNCGLETFLLLEGIFALAIWDKEKRELWIGRDRAGGRTLYYTVKDSTIWIAPRLKNLSPYHSKELDLIALRDYLSCAFVPGERTLWQGVKELRPGKFIHFTDKFETHPQLTYWQPQTQVKNANKPIEYHSQKLRLLLDKIIPEYLPKNQPVGAYLSGGLDSSCITALIAKNHNHPVHTYSIHFGEKLPNELEFSNLVAQHCQTQHHILEITPDDMWNNLPITIANLDDPIGDPLTVPNYLLGKLAAEKVEVILNGEGGDPCFGGPKNKPMLLNSIYGFLQEEQQDIVSSYLSSFQKCFGDLSKLLKPDIWEFVQKQPYVFESDLNSDADYLNRLMLLNIKFKGADHILTKVNNMTRANNLIGLSPLFDQRIVELSLEIPPKYKLSGADEKAVLKQAVADLLPETILTRPKSGMMVPVNFWFRKIWQRRTKNLLLSKKAAIAPYINQDLIKNWLNYQGDTWGRYGIKLWLLVSLEIWLQVNRK
;
A
#
# COMPACT_ATOMS: atom_id res chain seq x y z
N MET A 1 -16.05 7.33 -32.34
CA MET A 1 -17.05 7.53 -31.27
C MET A 1 -16.44 8.43 -30.21
N LYS A 2 -16.93 9.66 -30.08
CA LYS A 2 -16.41 10.66 -29.12
C LYS A 2 -16.92 10.28 -27.73
N LEU A 3 -16.01 10.09 -26.77
CA LEU A 3 -16.37 10.01 -25.36
C LEU A 3 -16.93 11.37 -24.93
N PRO A 4 -18.10 11.44 -24.28
CA PRO A 4 -18.61 12.70 -23.72
C PRO A 4 -17.84 13.01 -22.43
N PHE A 5 -16.97 14.00 -22.50
CA PHE A 5 -16.47 14.71 -21.33
C PHE A 5 -17.57 15.68 -20.87
N PHE A 6 -18.43 15.24 -19.97
CA PHE A 6 -19.32 16.13 -19.24
C PHE A 6 -18.76 16.38 -17.84
N PHE A 7 -17.98 17.45 -17.70
CA PHE A 7 -17.90 18.17 -16.45
C PHE A 7 -18.27 19.62 -16.72
N SER A 8 -19.51 19.98 -16.36
CA SER A 8 -19.96 21.36 -16.37
C SER A 8 -19.25 22.15 -15.27
N HIS A 9 -18.66 23.29 -15.65
CA HIS A 9 -18.21 24.30 -14.71
C HIS A 9 -19.38 24.80 -13.85
N LYS A 10 -19.45 24.38 -12.60
CA LYS A 10 -20.09 25.14 -11.53
C LYS A 10 -19.08 25.28 -10.40
N GLN A 11 -18.99 26.51 -9.86
CA GLN A 11 -18.13 26.92 -8.76
C GLN A 11 -18.07 25.85 -7.67
N SER A 12 -16.86 25.40 -7.37
CA SER A 12 -16.57 24.36 -6.40
C SER A 12 -16.85 24.89 -4.99
N SER A 13 -18.01 24.60 -4.47
CA SER A 13 -18.16 24.40 -3.03
C SER A 13 -17.15 23.31 -2.58
N PRO A 14 -16.59 23.37 -1.36
CA PRO A 14 -15.69 22.35 -0.87
C PRO A 14 -16.36 20.99 -1.07
N LEU A 15 -15.62 20.02 -1.59
CA LEU A 15 -16.08 18.67 -1.85
C LEU A 15 -16.80 18.15 -0.62
N ILE A 16 -18.13 18.21 -0.66
CA ILE A 16 -18.97 17.67 0.39
C ILE A 16 -18.77 16.15 0.32
N ILE A 17 -18.25 15.60 1.41
CA ILE A 17 -17.97 14.15 1.61
C ILE A 17 -19.24 13.30 1.47
N ASN A 18 -20.40 13.89 1.24
CA ASN A 18 -21.72 13.27 1.20
C ASN A 18 -21.93 12.16 0.16
N ASN A 19 -20.95 11.91 -0.74
CA ASN A 19 -21.02 10.84 -1.75
C ASN A 19 -19.96 9.77 -1.60
N LEU A 20 -19.21 9.72 -0.48
CA LEU A 20 -18.26 8.66 -0.23
C LEU A 20 -18.96 7.52 0.52
N LEU A 21 -19.20 6.41 -0.15
CA LEU A 21 -19.78 5.19 0.42
C LEU A 21 -18.84 4.52 1.45
N THR A 22 -17.54 4.85 1.44
CA THR A 22 -16.56 4.35 2.39
C THR A 22 -16.30 5.36 3.51
N PRO A 23 -16.08 4.92 4.76
CA PRO A 23 -15.73 5.78 5.88
C PRO A 23 -14.56 6.71 5.53
N SER A 24 -14.77 8.01 5.66
CA SER A 24 -13.76 9.02 5.37
C SER A 24 -13.93 10.24 6.27
N TRP A 25 -12.86 11.00 6.46
CA TRP A 25 -12.87 12.21 7.25
C TRP A 25 -11.79 13.19 6.80
N VAL A 26 -11.99 14.47 7.14
CA VAL A 26 -10.98 15.52 7.05
C VAL A 26 -11.06 16.34 8.33
N LEU A 27 -9.92 16.59 8.94
CA LEU A 27 -9.81 17.44 10.12
C LEU A 27 -8.92 18.64 9.79
N GLY A 28 -9.40 19.84 10.10
CA GLY A 28 -8.64 21.07 10.05
C GLY A 28 -8.56 21.71 11.42
N TRP A 29 -7.38 22.15 11.85
CA TRP A 29 -7.16 22.87 13.09
C TRP A 29 -6.22 24.05 12.90
N GLY A 30 -6.66 25.27 13.27
CA GLY A 30 -5.87 26.49 13.12
C GLY A 30 -6.71 27.73 12.84
N LYS A 31 -6.19 28.67 12.03
CA LYS A 31 -6.92 29.86 11.60
C LYS A 31 -7.93 29.49 10.51
N ILE A 32 -9.17 29.23 10.90
CA ILE A 32 -10.24 28.80 10.00
C ILE A 32 -11.20 29.96 9.75
N ASP A 33 -11.57 30.18 8.49
CA ASP A 33 -12.63 31.15 8.13
C ASP A 33 -14.00 30.57 8.57
N GLN A 34 -14.61 31.22 9.56
CA GLN A 34 -15.85 30.79 10.22
C GLN A 34 -17.10 30.89 9.34
N THR A 35 -17.00 31.40 8.10
CA THR A 35 -18.14 31.47 7.16
C THR A 35 -18.59 30.12 6.62
N LYS A 36 -17.84 29.05 6.91
CA LYS A 36 -18.18 27.67 6.51
C LYS A 36 -18.77 26.94 7.71
N GLU A 37 -19.88 26.23 7.49
CA GLU A 37 -20.59 25.45 8.52
C GLU A 37 -19.63 24.57 9.32
N ASN A 38 -19.53 24.84 10.61
CA ASN A 38 -18.64 24.18 11.54
C ASN A 38 -19.38 22.98 12.15
N ILE A 39 -18.97 21.76 11.84
CA ILE A 39 -19.67 20.54 12.28
C ILE A 39 -19.25 20.16 13.72
N SER A 40 -18.14 20.68 14.24
CA SER A 40 -17.63 20.24 15.55
C SER A 40 -18.27 20.91 16.76
N GLY A 41 -18.82 22.11 16.64
CA GLY A 41 -19.50 22.83 17.75
C GLY A 41 -18.69 23.06 19.03
N HIS A 42 -17.45 22.57 19.11
CA HIS A 42 -16.68 22.49 20.36
C HIS A 42 -15.46 23.43 20.42
N ASP A 43 -14.89 23.80 19.29
CA ASP A 43 -13.76 24.73 19.21
C ASP A 43 -13.87 25.56 17.91
N PRO A 44 -13.78 26.91 17.96
CA PRO A 44 -13.89 27.76 16.78
C PRO A 44 -12.75 27.55 15.77
N ASN A 45 -11.65 26.95 16.19
CA ASN A 45 -10.48 26.70 15.36
C ASN A 45 -10.39 25.22 14.87
N LEU A 46 -11.41 24.40 15.16
CA LEU A 46 -11.45 22.99 14.75
C LEU A 46 -12.62 22.74 13.80
N ILE A 47 -12.33 22.18 12.63
CA ILE A 47 -13.32 21.68 11.69
C ILE A 47 -13.13 20.20 11.48
N ILE A 48 -14.22 19.44 11.50
CA ILE A 48 -14.21 18.00 11.19
C ILE A 48 -15.34 17.70 10.19
N TYR A 49 -14.94 17.27 9.00
CA TYR A 49 -15.85 16.67 8.02
C TYR A 49 -15.71 15.15 8.09
N HIS A 50 -16.81 14.42 8.22
CA HIS A 50 -16.76 12.98 8.37
C HIS A 50 -17.99 12.28 7.82
N THR A 51 -17.83 10.98 7.50
CA THR A 51 -18.93 10.04 7.29
C THR A 51 -19.07 9.15 8.52
N GLN A 52 -20.30 8.86 8.95
CA GLN A 52 -20.52 7.88 10.03
C GLN A 52 -20.00 6.50 9.59
N PRO A 53 -19.37 5.70 10.46
CA PRO A 53 -19.16 5.84 11.91
C PRO A 53 -17.73 6.30 12.30
N THR A 54 -17.10 7.19 11.55
CA THR A 54 -15.68 7.56 11.73
C THR A 54 -15.40 8.47 12.91
N ILE A 55 -16.40 8.97 13.61
CA ILE A 55 -16.24 9.88 14.76
C ILE A 55 -16.83 9.32 16.03
N SER A 56 -16.20 9.59 17.17
CA SER A 56 -16.75 9.45 18.51
C SER A 56 -16.33 10.61 19.37
N THR A 57 -17.17 11.03 20.31
CA THR A 57 -16.87 12.11 21.24
C THR A 57 -17.33 11.72 22.65
N ASN A 58 -16.48 11.95 23.63
CA ASN A 58 -16.83 11.93 25.04
C ASN A 58 -16.67 13.34 25.66
N GLN A 59 -16.73 13.47 26.98
CA GLN A 59 -16.60 14.77 27.65
C GLN A 59 -15.28 15.47 27.34
N LYS A 60 -14.16 14.72 27.25
CA LYS A 60 -12.80 15.26 27.12
C LYS A 60 -12.25 15.20 25.71
N PHE A 61 -12.58 14.16 24.94
CA PHE A 61 -11.92 13.85 23.68
C PHE A 61 -12.89 13.77 22.51
N ILE A 62 -12.38 14.11 21.32
CA ILE A 62 -12.98 13.75 20.04
C ILE A 62 -12.02 12.82 19.33
N ILE A 63 -12.50 11.65 18.92
CA ILE A 63 -11.75 10.68 18.11
C ILE A 63 -12.35 10.64 16.71
N VAL A 64 -11.49 10.84 15.71
CA VAL A 64 -11.85 10.64 14.31
C VAL A 64 -10.92 9.58 13.73
N GLY A 65 -11.46 8.50 13.20
CA GLY A 65 -10.61 7.41 12.76
C GLY A 65 -11.27 6.44 11.79
N ASP A 66 -10.43 5.87 10.93
CA ASP A 66 -10.68 4.67 10.14
C ASP A 66 -9.99 3.52 10.87
N ILE A 67 -10.74 2.76 11.67
CA ILE A 67 -10.21 1.83 12.66
C ILE A 67 -10.83 0.45 12.47
N CYS A 68 -9.97 -0.56 12.27
CA CYS A 68 -10.33 -1.97 12.22
C CYS A 68 -9.35 -2.76 13.09
N LEU A 69 -9.71 -3.00 14.37
CA LEU A 69 -8.86 -3.66 15.34
C LEU A 69 -9.17 -5.15 15.42
N THR A 70 -8.11 -5.95 15.40
CA THR A 70 -8.20 -7.40 15.61
C THR A 70 -8.43 -7.77 17.08
N ASN A 71 -7.97 -6.92 18.01
CA ASN A 71 -8.13 -7.11 19.45
C ASN A 71 -9.26 -6.27 20.08
N LEU A 72 -10.18 -5.72 19.29
CA LEU A 72 -11.27 -4.88 19.79
C LEU A 72 -12.08 -5.53 20.91
N PRO A 73 -12.51 -6.81 20.82
CA PRO A 73 -13.27 -7.46 21.89
C PRO A 73 -12.49 -7.57 23.21
N GLN A 74 -11.18 -7.81 23.14
CA GLN A 74 -10.31 -7.89 24.32
C GLN A 74 -10.18 -6.53 25.01
N LEU A 75 -10.04 -5.46 24.21
CA LEU A 75 -9.98 -4.09 24.73
C LEU A 75 -11.29 -3.68 25.39
N GLN A 76 -12.43 -3.97 24.76
CA GLN A 76 -13.76 -3.68 25.30
C GLN A 76 -13.99 -4.41 26.62
N LYS A 77 -13.63 -5.69 26.71
CA LYS A 77 -13.69 -6.46 27.94
C LYS A 77 -12.80 -5.87 29.04
N LYS A 78 -11.57 -5.45 28.71
CA LYS A 78 -10.64 -4.83 29.67
C LYS A 78 -11.17 -3.51 30.23
N LEU A 79 -11.91 -2.76 29.43
CA LEU A 79 -12.51 -1.46 29.78
C LEU A 79 -13.89 -1.60 30.43
N ASP A 80 -14.45 -2.81 30.54
CA ASP A 80 -15.83 -3.08 31.00
C ASP A 80 -16.89 -2.30 30.19
N ILE A 81 -16.71 -2.21 28.88
CA ILE A 81 -17.65 -1.55 27.96
C ILE A 81 -18.35 -2.56 27.05
N SER A 82 -19.52 -2.17 26.52
CA SER A 82 -20.32 -3.03 25.66
C SER A 82 -19.56 -3.52 24.42
N PRO A 83 -19.67 -4.80 24.05
CA PRO A 83 -19.11 -5.34 22.80
C PRO A 83 -19.68 -4.70 21.53
N THR A 84 -20.81 -4.02 21.60
CA THR A 84 -21.42 -3.29 20.46
C THR A 84 -20.87 -1.88 20.30
N THR A 85 -19.95 -1.47 21.18
CA THR A 85 -19.39 -0.14 21.17
C THR A 85 -18.55 0.10 19.91
N ASN A 86 -18.74 1.26 19.31
CA ASN A 86 -17.97 1.71 18.14
C ASN A 86 -16.45 1.70 18.46
N PRO A 87 -15.58 1.23 17.52
CA PRO A 87 -14.13 1.24 17.73
C PRO A 87 -13.55 2.61 18.12
N ASN A 88 -14.05 3.70 17.54
CA ASN A 88 -13.61 5.07 17.89
C ASN A 88 -13.91 5.41 19.35
N GLN A 89 -15.07 4.97 19.86
CA GLN A 89 -15.40 5.17 21.29
C GLN A 89 -14.51 4.33 22.19
N THR A 90 -14.21 3.09 21.82
CA THR A 90 -13.26 2.26 22.55
C THR A 90 -11.89 2.93 22.65
N VAL A 91 -11.42 3.56 21.55
CA VAL A 91 -10.16 4.32 21.54
C VAL A 91 -10.26 5.55 22.44
N ALA A 92 -11.41 6.26 22.49
CA ALA A 92 -11.60 7.40 23.37
C ALA A 92 -11.48 7.01 24.87
N GLU A 93 -12.08 5.90 25.25
CA GLU A 93 -11.97 5.37 26.63
C GLU A 93 -10.54 4.90 26.93
N LEU A 94 -9.87 4.22 26.00
CA LEU A 94 -8.46 3.85 26.15
C LEU A 94 -7.58 5.07 26.34
N TRP A 95 -7.77 6.10 25.49
CA TRP A 95 -6.98 7.32 25.56
C TRP A 95 -7.17 8.06 26.90
N GLN A 96 -8.38 8.10 27.39
CA GLN A 96 -8.67 8.69 28.70
C GLN A 96 -7.94 7.97 29.85
N ASN A 97 -7.80 6.63 29.76
CA ASN A 97 -7.22 5.82 30.81
C ASN A 97 -5.69 5.65 30.68
N CYS A 98 -5.18 5.59 29.46
CA CYS A 98 -3.81 5.17 29.17
C CYS A 98 -2.99 6.24 28.41
N GLY A 99 -3.60 7.31 27.92
CA GLY A 99 -2.89 8.32 27.13
C GLY A 99 -2.15 7.73 25.94
N LEU A 100 -0.88 8.07 25.78
CA LEU A 100 -0.02 7.60 24.68
C LEU A 100 0.15 6.08 24.60
N GLU A 101 0.03 5.36 25.71
CA GLU A 101 0.12 3.89 25.72
C GLU A 101 -1.00 3.26 24.88
N THR A 102 -2.06 4.00 24.60
CA THR A 102 -3.13 3.57 23.69
C THR A 102 -2.57 3.06 22.37
N PHE A 103 -1.60 3.77 21.75
CA PHE A 103 -0.99 3.31 20.50
C PHE A 103 -0.31 1.95 20.60
N LEU A 104 0.23 1.60 21.77
CA LEU A 104 0.84 0.29 22.01
C LEU A 104 -0.19 -0.82 22.22
N LEU A 105 -1.39 -0.46 22.66
CA LEU A 105 -2.47 -1.42 22.96
C LEU A 105 -3.31 -1.76 21.73
N LEU A 106 -3.36 -0.89 20.72
CA LEU A 106 -4.14 -1.12 19.50
C LEU A 106 -3.45 -2.18 18.62
N GLU A 107 -4.15 -3.26 18.29
CA GLU A 107 -3.72 -4.26 17.30
C GLU A 107 -4.68 -4.26 16.11
N GLY A 108 -4.14 -4.31 14.89
CA GLY A 108 -4.90 -4.21 13.66
C GLY A 108 -4.50 -3.01 12.82
N ILE A 109 -5.42 -2.52 11.99
CA ILE A 109 -5.16 -1.43 11.06
C ILE A 109 -5.96 -0.18 11.45
N PHE A 110 -5.29 0.97 11.49
CA PHE A 110 -5.93 2.24 11.83
C PHE A 110 -5.19 3.47 11.31
N ALA A 111 -5.97 4.51 11.07
CA ALA A 111 -5.51 5.88 10.91
C ALA A 111 -6.47 6.79 11.68
N LEU A 112 -5.98 7.51 12.68
CA LEU A 112 -6.83 8.24 13.61
C LEU A 112 -6.26 9.60 14.01
N ALA A 113 -7.17 10.49 14.44
CA ALA A 113 -6.86 11.75 15.10
C ALA A 113 -7.61 11.82 16.43
N ILE A 114 -6.96 12.37 17.46
CA ILE A 114 -7.46 12.53 18.82
C ILE A 114 -7.35 14.01 19.17
N TRP A 115 -8.46 14.63 19.44
CA TRP A 115 -8.53 16.01 19.89
C TRP A 115 -8.83 16.05 21.39
N ASP A 116 -7.93 16.65 22.17
CA ASP A 116 -8.13 16.97 23.60
C ASP A 116 -8.80 18.34 23.71
N LYS A 117 -10.03 18.37 24.21
CA LYS A 117 -10.85 19.59 24.33
C LYS A 117 -10.34 20.53 25.42
N GLU A 118 -9.77 19.97 26.50
CA GLU A 118 -9.31 20.74 27.67
C GLU A 118 -7.95 21.40 27.38
N LYS A 119 -7.02 20.58 26.85
CA LYS A 119 -5.65 21.04 26.57
C LYS A 119 -5.52 21.74 25.23
N ARG A 120 -6.48 21.55 24.33
CA ARG A 120 -6.44 22.03 22.95
C ARG A 120 -5.21 21.48 22.20
N GLU A 121 -5.03 20.19 22.29
CA GLU A 121 -3.95 19.45 21.65
C GLU A 121 -4.51 18.42 20.67
N LEU A 122 -3.78 18.21 19.57
CA LEU A 122 -4.15 17.27 18.54
C LEU A 122 -3.09 16.20 18.38
N TRP A 123 -3.51 14.96 18.45
CA TRP A 123 -2.66 13.80 18.20
C TRP A 123 -3.14 13.07 16.96
N ILE A 124 -2.21 12.62 16.12
CA ILE A 124 -2.52 11.75 15.00
C ILE A 124 -1.65 10.50 15.08
N GLY A 125 -2.22 9.35 14.73
CA GLY A 125 -1.51 8.07 14.78
C GLY A 125 -1.89 7.14 13.66
N ARG A 126 -0.93 6.31 13.24
CA ARG A 126 -1.09 5.31 12.18
C ARG A 126 -0.64 3.94 12.65
N ASP A 127 -1.31 2.89 12.20
CA ASP A 127 -0.99 1.51 12.53
C ASP A 127 0.44 1.10 12.17
N ARG A 128 0.90 -0.01 12.76
CA ARG A 128 2.29 -0.46 12.73
C ARG A 128 2.77 -0.88 11.34
N ALA A 129 1.94 -1.56 10.55
CA ALA A 129 2.33 -2.07 9.24
C ALA A 129 2.00 -1.11 8.08
N GLY A 130 1.13 -0.10 8.33
CA GLY A 130 0.67 0.84 7.31
C GLY A 130 -0.55 0.35 6.53
N GLY A 131 -1.40 -0.47 7.15
CA GLY A 131 -2.64 -0.96 6.55
C GLY A 131 -3.66 0.14 6.25
N ARG A 132 -3.55 1.29 6.93
CA ARG A 132 -4.23 2.54 6.60
C ARG A 132 -3.23 3.64 6.28
N THR A 133 -3.65 4.58 5.44
CA THR A 133 -2.89 5.80 5.11
C THR A 133 -3.37 6.98 5.95
N LEU A 134 -2.48 7.93 6.24
CA LEU A 134 -2.81 9.18 6.90
C LEU A 134 -1.90 10.29 6.39
N TYR A 135 -2.50 11.32 5.83
CA TYR A 135 -1.80 12.45 5.23
C TYR A 135 -2.05 13.73 6.01
N TYR A 136 -1.09 14.63 6.01
CA TYR A 136 -1.21 15.95 6.63
C TYR A 136 -0.46 17.02 5.85
N THR A 137 -0.94 18.24 5.97
CA THR A 137 -0.32 19.44 5.40
C THR A 137 -0.58 20.64 6.30
N VAL A 138 0.26 21.65 6.18
CA VAL A 138 0.05 22.95 6.85
C VAL A 138 -0.13 24.01 5.78
N LYS A 139 -1.25 24.73 5.85
CA LYS A 139 -1.56 25.83 4.96
C LYS A 139 -2.20 26.96 5.75
N ASP A 140 -1.70 28.19 5.58
CA ASP A 140 -2.26 29.39 6.21
C ASP A 140 -2.44 29.26 7.74
N SER A 141 -1.43 28.72 8.43
CA SER A 141 -1.44 28.42 9.87
C SER A 141 -2.57 27.47 10.29
N THR A 142 -3.01 26.61 9.40
CA THR A 142 -3.98 25.55 9.66
C THR A 142 -3.39 24.20 9.28
N ILE A 143 -3.49 23.24 10.18
CA ILE A 143 -3.10 21.86 9.94
C ILE A 143 -4.32 21.12 9.37
N TRP A 144 -4.14 20.48 8.22
CA TRP A 144 -5.17 19.67 7.57
C TRP A 144 -4.73 18.21 7.55
N ILE A 145 -5.62 17.32 7.93
CA ILE A 145 -5.35 15.89 8.10
C ILE A 145 -6.46 15.07 7.46
N ALA A 146 -6.09 14.04 6.72
CA ALA A 146 -7.07 13.11 6.13
C ALA A 146 -6.46 11.72 5.87
N PRO A 147 -7.25 10.63 5.90
CA PRO A 147 -6.79 9.28 5.55
C PRO A 147 -6.61 9.11 4.04
N ARG A 148 -7.04 10.07 3.22
CA ARG A 148 -6.93 10.02 1.77
C ARG A 148 -6.29 11.31 1.25
N LEU A 149 -5.26 11.17 0.41
CA LEU A 149 -4.54 12.33 -0.17
C LEU A 149 -5.48 13.25 -0.95
N LYS A 150 -6.40 12.68 -1.73
CA LYS A 150 -7.38 13.46 -2.51
C LYS A 150 -8.27 14.35 -1.66
N ASN A 151 -8.51 14.01 -0.40
CA ASN A 151 -9.33 14.81 0.51
C ASN A 151 -8.59 16.10 0.97
N LEU A 152 -7.27 16.12 0.86
CA LEU A 152 -6.45 17.31 1.10
C LEU A 152 -6.29 18.21 -0.12
N SER A 153 -6.85 17.85 -1.27
CA SER A 153 -6.73 18.59 -2.53
C SER A 153 -7.08 20.10 -2.44
N PRO A 154 -8.03 20.57 -1.61
CA PRO A 154 -8.29 22.01 -1.44
C PRO A 154 -7.26 22.73 -0.58
N TYR A 155 -6.44 22.00 0.17
CA TYR A 155 -5.63 22.52 1.26
C TYR A 155 -4.12 22.55 0.98
N HIS A 156 -3.69 22.32 -0.27
CA HIS A 156 -2.28 22.43 -0.67
C HIS A 156 -2.14 23.05 -2.06
N SER A 157 -0.92 23.48 -2.41
CA SER A 157 -0.59 23.83 -3.78
C SER A 157 -0.62 22.58 -4.67
N LYS A 158 -0.89 22.76 -5.96
CA LYS A 158 -0.84 21.67 -6.94
C LYS A 158 0.56 21.54 -7.58
N GLU A 159 1.59 21.95 -6.84
CA GLU A 159 2.99 21.83 -7.23
C GLU A 159 3.53 20.43 -6.91
N LEU A 160 4.37 19.91 -7.82
CA LEU A 160 4.98 18.60 -7.61
C LEU A 160 6.21 18.69 -6.71
N ASP A 161 6.35 17.75 -5.80
CA ASP A 161 7.62 17.44 -5.16
C ASP A 161 8.52 16.69 -6.17
N LEU A 162 9.56 17.38 -6.66
CA LEU A 162 10.45 16.83 -7.68
C LEU A 162 11.28 15.64 -7.18
N ILE A 163 11.55 15.58 -5.87
CA ILE A 163 12.23 14.42 -5.26
C ILE A 163 11.29 13.22 -5.26
N ALA A 164 10.02 13.41 -4.88
CA ALA A 164 9.01 12.37 -4.95
C ALA A 164 8.77 11.89 -6.39
N LEU A 165 8.82 12.79 -7.38
CA LEU A 165 8.75 12.43 -8.80
C LEU A 165 9.93 11.53 -9.21
N ARG A 166 11.18 11.87 -8.83
CA ARG A 166 12.36 11.03 -9.06
C ARG A 166 12.18 9.64 -8.44
N ASP A 167 11.73 9.60 -7.20
CA ASP A 167 11.56 8.37 -6.44
C ASP A 167 10.45 7.49 -7.01
N TYR A 168 9.33 8.08 -7.44
CA TYR A 168 8.29 7.38 -8.19
C TYR A 168 8.82 6.75 -9.48
N LEU A 169 9.57 7.49 -10.27
CA LEU A 169 10.15 6.98 -11.52
C LEU A 169 11.17 5.87 -11.27
N SER A 170 11.85 5.89 -10.13
CA SER A 170 12.83 4.87 -9.72
C SER A 170 12.17 3.60 -9.18
N CYS A 171 11.08 3.71 -8.41
CA CYS A 171 10.48 2.63 -7.63
C CYS A 171 9.09 2.18 -8.11
N ALA A 172 8.40 2.98 -8.92
CA ALA A 172 6.99 2.87 -9.30
C ALA A 172 5.99 3.22 -8.17
N PHE A 173 6.44 3.82 -7.10
CA PHE A 173 5.67 4.40 -6.00
C PHE A 173 6.50 5.49 -5.34
N VAL A 174 5.89 6.33 -4.52
CA VAL A 174 6.59 7.35 -3.73
C VAL A 174 6.95 6.75 -2.37
N PRO A 175 8.23 6.50 -2.06
CA PRO A 175 8.62 5.92 -0.77
C PRO A 175 8.80 7.00 0.31
N GLY A 176 8.45 6.67 1.55
CA GLY A 176 8.72 7.51 2.69
C GLY A 176 7.61 8.50 3.03
N GLU A 177 7.96 9.59 3.69
CA GLU A 177 6.97 10.56 4.17
C GLU A 177 6.51 11.57 3.12
N ARG A 178 7.21 11.67 1.98
CA ARG A 178 6.81 12.56 0.88
C ARG A 178 5.59 12.02 0.17
N THR A 179 4.82 12.93 -0.41
CA THR A 179 3.83 12.61 -1.43
C THR A 179 4.25 13.29 -2.74
N LEU A 180 3.59 12.98 -3.84
CA LEU A 180 3.85 13.66 -5.10
C LEU A 180 3.47 15.16 -5.06
N TRP A 181 2.69 15.60 -4.06
CA TRP A 181 2.37 17.00 -3.84
C TRP A 181 3.33 17.64 -2.85
N GLN A 182 3.94 18.76 -3.27
CA GLN A 182 4.82 19.55 -2.40
C GLN A 182 4.08 20.01 -1.14
N GLY A 183 4.73 19.83 0.02
CA GLY A 183 4.18 20.25 1.32
C GLY A 183 3.12 19.33 1.92
N VAL A 184 2.70 18.28 1.22
CA VAL A 184 1.85 17.23 1.80
C VAL A 184 2.71 16.03 2.21
N LYS A 185 2.54 15.60 3.45
CA LYS A 185 3.30 14.48 4.02
C LYS A 185 2.40 13.32 4.42
N GLU A 186 2.96 12.12 4.37
CA GLU A 186 2.35 10.91 4.91
C GLU A 186 2.90 10.61 6.31
N LEU A 187 2.04 10.34 7.26
CA LEU A 187 2.46 9.80 8.55
C LEU A 187 2.95 8.36 8.37
N ARG A 188 4.18 8.10 8.80
CA ARG A 188 4.79 6.77 8.63
C ARG A 188 4.16 5.71 9.54
N PRO A 189 4.15 4.43 9.12
CA PRO A 189 3.70 3.32 9.96
C PRO A 189 4.41 3.28 11.31
N GLY A 190 3.67 2.94 12.37
CA GLY A 190 4.19 2.85 13.73
C GLY A 190 4.57 4.19 14.34
N LYS A 191 4.06 5.29 13.78
CA LYS A 191 4.35 6.65 14.27
C LYS A 191 3.10 7.43 14.63
N PHE A 192 3.32 8.46 15.44
CA PHE A 192 2.33 9.47 15.78
C PHE A 192 2.96 10.88 15.71
N ILE A 193 2.11 11.90 15.63
CA ILE A 193 2.50 13.31 15.79
C ILE A 193 1.61 13.94 16.87
N HIS A 194 2.21 14.78 17.67
CA HIS A 194 1.52 15.67 18.63
C HIS A 194 1.61 17.10 18.12
N PHE A 195 0.49 17.73 17.87
CA PHE A 195 0.39 19.13 17.49
C PHE A 195 -0.11 19.96 18.67
N THR A 196 0.55 21.09 18.87
CA THR A 196 0.16 22.11 19.83
C THR A 196 -0.29 23.39 19.11
N ASP A 197 -0.76 24.36 19.84
CA ASP A 197 -1.23 25.67 19.33
C ASP A 197 -0.18 26.50 18.57
N LYS A 198 1.09 26.08 18.58
CA LYS A 198 2.18 26.76 17.85
C LYS A 198 2.15 26.52 16.34
N PHE A 199 1.36 25.55 15.86
CA PHE A 199 1.22 25.18 14.43
C PHE A 199 2.56 25.00 13.68
N GLU A 200 3.61 24.59 14.40
CA GLU A 200 4.92 24.28 13.83
C GLU A 200 4.94 22.86 13.24
N THR A 201 5.92 22.58 12.40
CA THR A 201 6.16 21.20 11.94
C THR A 201 6.65 20.35 13.11
N HIS A 202 5.85 19.40 13.55
CA HIS A 202 6.20 18.47 14.61
C HIS A 202 6.86 17.21 14.05
N PRO A 203 7.86 16.65 14.74
CA PRO A 203 8.50 15.41 14.31
C PRO A 203 7.53 14.24 14.42
N GLN A 204 7.66 13.29 13.50
CA GLN A 204 6.99 12.01 13.60
C GLN A 204 7.68 11.15 14.67
N LEU A 205 7.00 10.90 15.79
CA LEU A 205 7.52 10.11 16.89
C LEU A 205 7.19 8.63 16.71
N THR A 206 8.16 7.77 16.97
CA THR A 206 8.01 6.32 16.78
C THR A 206 7.49 5.67 18.05
N TYR A 207 6.33 5.00 18.00
CA TYR A 207 5.83 4.15 19.07
C TYR A 207 6.11 2.66 18.80
N TRP A 208 6.32 2.30 17.53
CA TRP A 208 6.68 0.95 17.12
C TRP A 208 7.57 0.96 15.87
N GLN A 209 8.53 0.06 15.84
CA GLN A 209 9.30 -0.28 14.64
C GLN A 209 9.74 -1.74 14.70
N PRO A 210 9.75 -2.46 13.56
CA PRO A 210 10.21 -3.84 13.53
C PRO A 210 11.72 -3.91 13.81
N GLN A 211 12.12 -4.91 14.59
CA GLN A 211 13.51 -5.16 14.95
C GLN A 211 14.08 -6.28 14.08
N THR A 212 15.32 -6.11 13.62
CA THR A 212 16.00 -7.08 12.74
C THR A 212 16.84 -8.11 13.50
N GLN A 213 16.66 -8.24 14.81
CA GLN A 213 17.43 -9.15 15.62
C GLN A 213 17.00 -10.60 15.44
N VAL A 214 17.87 -11.44 14.89
CA VAL A 214 17.65 -12.90 14.78
C VAL A 214 17.66 -13.53 16.17
N LYS A 215 16.63 -14.30 16.48
CA LYS A 215 16.50 -15.05 17.73
C LYS A 215 16.52 -16.56 17.49
N ASN A 216 17.06 -17.30 18.45
CA ASN A 216 17.12 -18.76 18.40
C ASN A 216 17.79 -19.31 17.11
N ALA A 217 18.85 -18.66 16.65
CA ALA A 217 19.55 -19.00 15.39
C ALA A 217 20.08 -20.44 15.32
N ASN A 218 20.31 -21.08 16.49
CA ASN A 218 20.76 -22.45 16.64
C ASN A 218 19.62 -23.49 16.58
N LYS A 219 18.34 -23.05 16.61
CA LYS A 219 17.20 -23.97 16.51
C LYS A 219 16.98 -24.39 15.06
N PRO A 220 16.49 -25.63 14.84
CA PRO A 220 16.18 -26.11 13.49
C PRO A 220 14.93 -25.42 12.90
N ILE A 221 14.72 -25.60 11.60
CA ILE A 221 13.62 -24.95 10.87
C ILE A 221 12.25 -25.36 11.43
N GLU A 222 12.11 -26.59 11.96
CA GLU A 222 10.88 -27.14 12.56
C GLU A 222 10.41 -26.27 13.74
N TYR A 223 11.34 -25.80 14.55
CA TYR A 223 11.02 -24.90 15.67
C TYR A 223 10.42 -23.57 15.17
N HIS A 224 11.00 -22.99 14.14
CA HIS A 224 10.54 -21.71 13.59
C HIS A 224 9.23 -21.87 12.81
N SER A 225 9.07 -22.95 12.05
CA SER A 225 7.84 -23.25 11.30
C SER A 225 6.66 -23.55 12.21
N GLN A 226 6.87 -24.26 13.33
CA GLN A 226 5.85 -24.47 14.35
C GLN A 226 5.41 -23.15 15.02
N LYS A 227 6.36 -22.27 15.39
CA LYS A 227 6.01 -20.95 15.91
C LYS A 227 5.18 -20.13 14.92
N LEU A 228 5.60 -20.14 13.64
CA LEU A 228 4.85 -19.46 12.58
C LEU A 228 3.45 -20.04 12.42
N ARG A 229 3.32 -21.37 12.41
CA ARG A 229 2.03 -22.04 12.28
C ARG A 229 1.08 -21.68 13.42
N LEU A 230 1.53 -21.76 14.67
CA LEU A 230 0.74 -21.39 15.84
C LEU A 230 0.28 -19.92 15.77
N LEU A 231 1.15 -19.05 15.26
CA LEU A 231 0.81 -17.65 15.11
C LEU A 231 -0.21 -17.42 14.00
N LEU A 232 -0.09 -18.11 12.84
CA LEU A 232 -1.06 -18.06 11.76
C LEU A 232 -2.44 -18.60 12.20
N ASP A 233 -2.47 -19.74 12.89
CA ASP A 233 -3.71 -20.34 13.42
C ASP A 233 -4.39 -19.42 14.45
N LYS A 234 -3.64 -18.58 15.17
CA LYS A 234 -4.17 -17.57 16.09
C LYS A 234 -4.70 -16.34 15.35
N ILE A 235 -3.93 -15.82 14.39
CA ILE A 235 -4.20 -14.52 13.74
C ILE A 235 -5.35 -14.62 12.73
N ILE A 236 -5.40 -15.67 11.92
CA ILE A 236 -6.39 -15.75 10.84
C ILE A 236 -7.84 -15.63 11.35
N PRO A 237 -8.27 -16.33 12.43
CA PRO A 237 -9.61 -16.14 12.98
C PRO A 237 -9.93 -14.71 13.40
N GLU A 238 -8.93 -13.91 13.81
CA GLU A 238 -9.12 -12.51 14.21
C GLU A 238 -9.45 -11.60 13.02
N TYR A 239 -9.08 -12.02 11.81
CA TYR A 239 -9.33 -11.31 10.56
C TYR A 239 -10.63 -11.72 9.86
N LEU A 240 -11.27 -12.81 10.31
CA LEU A 240 -12.47 -13.34 9.66
C LEU A 240 -13.76 -12.66 10.15
N PRO A 241 -14.69 -12.34 9.26
CA PRO A 241 -16.02 -11.90 9.64
C PRO A 241 -16.77 -13.07 10.33
N LYS A 242 -17.62 -12.78 11.33
CA LYS A 242 -18.24 -13.83 12.13
C LYS A 242 -19.41 -14.56 11.44
N ASN A 243 -20.27 -13.84 10.73
CA ASN A 243 -21.57 -14.34 10.30
C ASN A 243 -21.86 -14.00 8.83
N GLN A 244 -20.85 -13.93 7.97
CA GLN A 244 -21.02 -13.58 6.55
C GLN A 244 -19.95 -14.23 5.70
N PRO A 245 -20.16 -14.39 4.38
CA PRO A 245 -19.15 -14.90 3.47
C PRO A 245 -17.86 -14.07 3.50
N VAL A 246 -16.75 -14.69 3.15
CA VAL A 246 -15.44 -14.03 3.06
C VAL A 246 -14.81 -14.30 1.70
N GLY A 247 -14.06 -13.33 1.18
CA GLY A 247 -13.30 -13.44 -0.06
C GLY A 247 -11.81 -13.67 0.17
N ALA A 248 -11.16 -14.32 -0.81
CA ALA A 248 -9.71 -14.39 -0.90
C ALA A 248 -9.23 -14.20 -2.34
N TYR A 249 -8.21 -13.35 -2.56
CA TYR A 249 -7.50 -13.32 -3.84
C TYR A 249 -6.58 -14.53 -3.93
N LEU A 250 -6.76 -15.34 -4.98
CA LEU A 250 -6.07 -16.62 -5.15
C LEU A 250 -5.32 -16.68 -6.49
N SER A 251 -4.00 -16.57 -6.46
CA SER A 251 -3.16 -16.71 -7.65
C SER A 251 -2.63 -18.15 -7.86
N GLY A 252 -2.86 -19.06 -6.90
CA GLY A 252 -2.24 -20.39 -6.89
C GLY A 252 -0.76 -20.38 -6.45
N GLY A 253 -0.19 -19.22 -6.09
CA GLY A 253 1.12 -19.12 -5.43
C GLY A 253 1.03 -19.46 -3.95
N LEU A 254 2.16 -19.81 -3.32
CA LEU A 254 2.24 -20.24 -1.91
C LEU A 254 1.51 -19.28 -0.96
N ASP A 255 1.72 -17.98 -1.08
CA ASP A 255 1.22 -16.97 -0.14
C ASP A 255 -0.32 -16.89 -0.16
N SER A 256 -0.90 -16.76 -1.36
CA SER A 256 -2.36 -16.70 -1.52
C SER A 256 -3.02 -18.03 -1.17
N SER A 257 -2.37 -19.15 -1.49
CA SER A 257 -2.85 -20.49 -1.16
C SER A 257 -2.83 -20.75 0.34
N CYS A 258 -1.77 -20.31 1.04
CA CYS A 258 -1.66 -20.35 2.50
C CYS A 258 -2.85 -19.62 3.16
N ILE A 259 -3.13 -18.39 2.75
CA ILE A 259 -4.25 -17.62 3.29
C ILE A 259 -5.59 -18.28 2.97
N THR A 260 -5.80 -18.74 1.74
CA THR A 260 -7.03 -19.44 1.34
C THR A 260 -7.28 -20.70 2.17
N ALA A 261 -6.25 -21.54 2.37
CA ALA A 261 -6.38 -22.77 3.15
C ALA A 261 -6.67 -22.50 4.62
N LEU A 262 -6.00 -21.50 5.20
CA LEU A 262 -6.25 -21.07 6.59
C LEU A 262 -7.65 -20.48 6.78
N ILE A 263 -8.17 -19.72 5.82
CA ILE A 263 -9.56 -19.24 5.82
C ILE A 263 -10.51 -20.43 5.79
N ALA A 264 -10.36 -21.34 4.80
CA ALA A 264 -11.23 -22.50 4.64
C ALA A 264 -11.27 -23.40 5.88
N LYS A 265 -10.13 -23.54 6.58
CA LYS A 265 -10.04 -24.29 7.83
C LYS A 265 -10.80 -23.66 8.98
N ASN A 266 -10.88 -22.31 9.04
CA ASN A 266 -11.33 -21.58 10.22
C ASN A 266 -12.67 -20.87 10.03
N HIS A 267 -13.28 -20.93 8.84
CA HIS A 267 -14.51 -20.19 8.53
C HIS A 267 -15.67 -21.15 8.22
N ASN A 268 -16.82 -20.89 8.85
CA ASN A 268 -18.01 -21.76 8.73
C ASN A 268 -19.02 -21.27 7.68
N HIS A 269 -18.74 -20.17 6.99
CA HIS A 269 -19.56 -19.61 5.92
C HIS A 269 -18.87 -19.79 4.56
N PRO A 270 -19.57 -19.60 3.43
CA PRO A 270 -18.96 -19.73 2.11
C PRO A 270 -17.69 -18.90 1.95
N VAL A 271 -16.63 -19.53 1.43
CA VAL A 271 -15.37 -18.87 1.06
C VAL A 271 -15.36 -18.67 -0.44
N HIS A 272 -15.30 -17.43 -0.89
CA HIS A 272 -15.21 -17.08 -2.29
C HIS A 272 -13.76 -16.77 -2.67
N THR A 273 -13.24 -17.43 -3.70
CA THR A 273 -11.87 -17.17 -4.19
C THR A 273 -11.90 -16.54 -5.57
N TYR A 274 -10.94 -15.65 -5.83
CA TYR A 274 -10.94 -14.82 -7.04
C TYR A 274 -9.58 -14.88 -7.72
N SER A 275 -9.55 -15.23 -9.03
CA SER A 275 -8.38 -15.29 -9.89
C SER A 275 -8.57 -14.48 -11.15
N ILE A 276 -7.46 -14.11 -11.80
CA ILE A 276 -7.46 -13.41 -13.09
C ILE A 276 -6.60 -14.14 -14.12
N HIS A 277 -6.90 -13.89 -15.40
CA HIS A 277 -6.00 -14.19 -16.51
C HIS A 277 -6.13 -13.14 -17.62
N PHE A 278 -5.22 -13.15 -18.58
CA PHE A 278 -5.17 -12.18 -19.65
C PHE A 278 -5.42 -12.80 -21.04
N GLY A 279 -6.22 -13.87 -21.07
CA GLY A 279 -6.55 -14.67 -22.23
C GLY A 279 -5.82 -16.00 -22.25
N GLU A 280 -6.45 -17.02 -22.85
CA GLU A 280 -5.98 -18.43 -22.85
C GLU A 280 -4.60 -18.61 -23.51
N LYS A 281 -4.27 -17.75 -24.49
CA LYS A 281 -3.00 -17.82 -25.24
C LYS A 281 -1.82 -17.21 -24.49
N LEU A 282 -2.05 -16.59 -23.34
CA LEU A 282 -1.02 -15.98 -22.51
C LEU A 282 -0.72 -16.85 -21.30
N PRO A 283 0.53 -16.85 -20.80
CA PRO A 283 0.87 -17.58 -19.57
C PRO A 283 -0.08 -17.18 -18.43
N ASN A 284 -0.63 -18.17 -17.76
CA ASN A 284 -1.50 -17.98 -16.60
C ASN A 284 -1.21 -19.02 -15.51
N GLU A 285 -1.80 -18.86 -14.35
CA GLU A 285 -1.62 -19.73 -13.20
C GLU A 285 -2.94 -20.42 -12.78
N LEU A 286 -3.93 -20.49 -13.69
CA LEU A 286 -5.27 -20.99 -13.39
C LEU A 286 -5.27 -22.45 -12.96
N GLU A 287 -4.38 -23.29 -13.49
CA GLU A 287 -4.21 -24.68 -13.07
C GLU A 287 -3.99 -24.77 -11.54
N PHE A 288 -3.10 -23.93 -11.01
CA PHE A 288 -2.75 -23.94 -9.59
C PHE A 288 -3.83 -23.29 -8.72
N SER A 289 -4.45 -22.20 -9.18
CA SER A 289 -5.55 -21.60 -8.44
C SER A 289 -6.78 -22.51 -8.38
N ASN A 290 -7.10 -23.20 -9.46
CA ASN A 290 -8.16 -24.22 -9.51
C ASN A 290 -7.86 -25.39 -8.57
N LEU A 291 -6.60 -25.89 -8.56
CA LEU A 291 -6.17 -26.96 -7.66
C LEU A 291 -6.40 -26.57 -6.18
N VAL A 292 -5.99 -25.37 -5.79
CA VAL A 292 -6.18 -24.90 -4.41
C VAL A 292 -7.65 -24.67 -4.09
N ALA A 293 -8.42 -24.09 -5.02
CA ALA A 293 -9.84 -23.85 -4.83
C ALA A 293 -10.62 -25.15 -4.63
N GLN A 294 -10.31 -26.18 -5.40
CA GLN A 294 -10.89 -27.53 -5.25
C GLN A 294 -10.47 -28.17 -3.92
N HIS A 295 -9.17 -28.11 -3.57
CA HIS A 295 -8.65 -28.66 -2.33
C HIS A 295 -9.30 -28.03 -1.10
N CYS A 296 -9.47 -26.70 -1.12
CA CYS A 296 -10.08 -25.93 -0.03
C CYS A 296 -11.62 -25.84 -0.13
N GLN A 297 -12.24 -26.43 -1.13
CA GLN A 297 -13.69 -26.44 -1.37
C GLN A 297 -14.30 -25.01 -1.41
N THR A 298 -13.61 -24.07 -2.07
CA THR A 298 -14.06 -22.68 -2.19
C THR A 298 -14.92 -22.47 -3.44
N GLN A 299 -15.76 -21.42 -3.41
CA GLN A 299 -16.47 -20.95 -4.60
C GLN A 299 -15.52 -20.10 -5.44
N HIS A 300 -14.98 -20.68 -6.52
CA HIS A 300 -13.93 -20.05 -7.31
C HIS A 300 -14.48 -19.22 -8.47
N HIS A 301 -14.04 -17.97 -8.56
CA HIS A 301 -14.42 -17.02 -9.60
C HIS A 301 -13.17 -16.60 -10.40
N ILE A 302 -13.27 -16.70 -11.72
CA ILE A 302 -12.16 -16.38 -12.64
C ILE A 302 -12.58 -15.21 -13.51
N LEU A 303 -11.73 -14.17 -13.57
CA LEU A 303 -11.94 -12.98 -14.38
C LEU A 303 -10.92 -12.93 -15.52
N GLU A 304 -11.39 -12.94 -16.77
CA GLU A 304 -10.56 -12.61 -17.91
C GLU A 304 -10.48 -11.09 -18.05
N ILE A 305 -9.27 -10.56 -18.25
CA ILE A 305 -9.00 -9.13 -18.42
C ILE A 305 -8.35 -8.89 -19.77
N THR A 306 -9.06 -8.20 -20.64
CA THR A 306 -8.58 -7.83 -21.97
C THR A 306 -7.71 -6.57 -21.96
N PRO A 307 -6.93 -6.28 -23.02
CA PRO A 307 -6.23 -5.01 -23.16
C PRO A 307 -7.15 -3.78 -23.12
N ASP A 308 -8.38 -3.91 -23.63
CA ASP A 308 -9.36 -2.81 -23.59
C ASP A 308 -9.94 -2.62 -22.21
N ASP A 309 -10.18 -3.68 -21.44
CA ASP A 309 -10.57 -3.58 -20.03
C ASP A 309 -9.51 -2.83 -19.22
N MET A 310 -8.23 -3.17 -19.43
CA MET A 310 -7.13 -2.48 -18.78
C MET A 310 -7.10 -0.98 -19.10
N TRP A 311 -7.18 -0.63 -20.39
CA TRP A 311 -7.09 0.75 -20.82
C TRP A 311 -8.31 1.59 -20.42
N ASN A 312 -9.50 1.04 -20.56
CA ASN A 312 -10.74 1.76 -20.29
C ASN A 312 -10.98 1.98 -18.80
N ASN A 313 -10.53 1.04 -17.95
CA ASN A 313 -10.65 1.18 -16.49
C ASN A 313 -9.45 1.90 -15.84
N LEU A 314 -8.38 2.20 -16.59
CA LEU A 314 -7.20 2.86 -16.04
C LEU A 314 -7.52 4.23 -15.42
N PRO A 315 -8.29 5.15 -16.05
CA PRO A 315 -8.58 6.46 -15.45
C PRO A 315 -9.31 6.36 -14.11
N ILE A 316 -10.34 5.52 -13.99
CA ILE A 316 -11.08 5.35 -12.73
C ILE A 316 -10.22 4.67 -11.67
N THR A 317 -9.41 3.70 -12.06
CA THR A 317 -8.48 3.03 -11.15
C THR A 317 -7.47 4.03 -10.56
N ILE A 318 -6.84 4.83 -11.42
CA ILE A 318 -5.85 5.84 -11.00
C ILE A 318 -6.49 6.95 -10.15
N ALA A 319 -7.72 7.37 -10.45
CA ALA A 319 -8.47 8.33 -9.64
C ALA A 319 -8.75 7.86 -8.20
N ASN A 320 -8.68 6.56 -7.96
CA ASN A 320 -8.84 5.96 -6.64
C ASN A 320 -7.51 5.73 -5.89
N LEU A 321 -6.38 5.98 -6.51
CA LEU A 321 -5.08 5.99 -5.82
C LEU A 321 -4.88 7.30 -5.05
N ASP A 322 -4.17 7.22 -3.94
CA ASP A 322 -3.66 8.38 -3.24
C ASP A 322 -2.46 8.95 -4.00
N ASP A 323 -1.26 8.47 -3.79
CA ASP A 323 -0.13 8.74 -4.70
C ASP A 323 -0.15 7.79 -5.92
N PRO A 324 0.53 8.13 -7.03
CA PRO A 324 0.55 7.26 -8.18
C PRO A 324 1.31 5.96 -7.89
N ILE A 325 0.73 4.85 -8.31
CA ILE A 325 1.35 3.53 -8.28
C ILE A 325 1.48 3.01 -9.71
N GLY A 326 2.72 2.86 -10.15
CA GLY A 326 3.06 2.40 -11.51
C GLY A 326 3.12 0.88 -11.64
N ASP A 327 2.27 0.16 -10.92
CA ASP A 327 2.14 -1.29 -11.00
C ASP A 327 1.01 -1.67 -11.97
N PRO A 328 1.28 -2.41 -13.06
CA PRO A 328 0.23 -2.85 -13.97
C PRO A 328 -0.89 -3.67 -13.31
N LEU A 329 -0.62 -4.35 -12.18
CA LEU A 329 -1.64 -5.10 -11.45
C LEU A 329 -2.66 -4.21 -10.71
N THR A 330 -2.49 -2.90 -10.70
CA THR A 330 -3.44 -1.98 -10.05
C THR A 330 -4.84 -2.05 -10.69
N VAL A 331 -4.91 -2.05 -12.04
CA VAL A 331 -6.21 -2.16 -12.75
C VAL A 331 -6.85 -3.54 -12.55
N PRO A 332 -6.12 -4.66 -12.71
CA PRO A 332 -6.64 -5.98 -12.35
C PRO A 332 -7.18 -6.08 -10.92
N ASN A 333 -6.48 -5.50 -9.94
CA ASN A 333 -6.96 -5.52 -8.55
C ASN A 333 -8.25 -4.70 -8.36
N TYR A 334 -8.40 -3.59 -9.07
CA TYR A 334 -9.64 -2.82 -9.08
C TYR A 334 -10.80 -3.64 -9.65
N LEU A 335 -10.60 -4.28 -10.82
CA LEU A 335 -11.63 -5.09 -11.48
C LEU A 335 -11.98 -6.34 -10.68
N LEU A 336 -10.98 -6.99 -10.08
CA LEU A 336 -11.20 -8.15 -9.22
C LEU A 336 -11.95 -7.78 -7.94
N GLY A 337 -11.64 -6.61 -7.36
CA GLY A 337 -12.38 -6.05 -6.24
C GLY A 337 -13.84 -5.75 -6.60
N LYS A 338 -14.10 -5.25 -7.81
CA LYS A 338 -15.46 -5.02 -8.30
C LYS A 338 -16.27 -6.32 -8.40
N LEU A 339 -15.67 -7.39 -8.91
CA LEU A 339 -16.30 -8.71 -8.96
C LEU A 339 -16.54 -9.28 -7.55
N ALA A 340 -15.58 -9.11 -6.65
CA ALA A 340 -15.68 -9.63 -5.28
C ALA A 340 -16.79 -8.93 -4.48
N ALA A 341 -16.98 -7.63 -4.67
CA ALA A 341 -18.01 -6.85 -3.97
C ALA A 341 -19.45 -7.31 -4.24
N GLU A 342 -19.68 -8.13 -5.26
CA GLU A 342 -20.99 -8.73 -5.53
C GLU A 342 -21.37 -9.82 -4.51
N LYS A 343 -20.39 -10.38 -3.80
CA LYS A 343 -20.58 -11.57 -2.95
C LYS A 343 -20.07 -11.40 -1.51
N VAL A 344 -19.09 -10.52 -1.29
CA VAL A 344 -18.41 -10.39 0.01
C VAL A 344 -18.19 -8.94 0.37
N GLU A 345 -18.06 -8.65 1.66
CA GLU A 345 -17.67 -7.33 2.19
C GLU A 345 -16.20 -7.30 2.62
N VAL A 346 -15.67 -8.46 3.01
CA VAL A 346 -14.29 -8.61 3.48
C VAL A 346 -13.53 -9.53 2.53
N ILE A 347 -12.33 -9.10 2.13
CA ILE A 347 -11.45 -9.88 1.28
C ILE A 347 -10.03 -9.94 1.83
N LEU A 348 -9.49 -11.14 1.97
CA LEU A 348 -8.14 -11.38 2.39
C LEU A 348 -7.23 -11.65 1.19
N ASN A 349 -5.92 -11.44 1.38
CA ASN A 349 -4.93 -11.69 0.35
C ASN A 349 -3.62 -12.23 0.94
N GLY A 350 -2.77 -12.79 0.10
CA GLY A 350 -1.46 -13.32 0.46
C GLY A 350 -0.32 -12.29 0.44
N GLU A 351 -0.65 -11.00 0.37
CA GLU A 351 0.38 -9.95 0.40
C GLU A 351 1.11 -9.95 1.75
N GLY A 352 2.43 -9.75 1.72
CA GLY A 352 3.30 -9.90 2.89
C GLY A 352 4.21 -11.12 2.82
N GLY A 353 3.84 -12.17 2.07
CA GLY A 353 4.66 -13.36 1.97
C GLY A 353 6.07 -13.10 1.44
N ASP A 354 6.22 -12.34 0.37
CA ASP A 354 7.54 -11.97 -0.17
C ASP A 354 8.34 -11.04 0.76
N PRO A 355 7.76 -9.95 1.29
CA PRO A 355 8.45 -9.06 2.22
C PRO A 355 8.91 -9.75 3.51
N CYS A 356 8.07 -10.63 4.07
CA CYS A 356 8.32 -11.24 5.37
C CYS A 356 9.17 -12.53 5.29
N PHE A 357 9.08 -13.30 4.19
CA PHE A 357 9.69 -14.63 4.11
C PHE A 357 10.69 -14.79 2.95
N GLY A 358 11.14 -13.71 2.32
CA GLY A 358 12.27 -13.76 1.39
C GLY A 358 11.91 -14.20 -0.03
N GLY A 359 10.98 -13.53 -0.68
CA GLY A 359 10.63 -13.81 -2.07
C GLY A 359 11.74 -13.49 -3.09
N PRO A 360 11.58 -13.92 -4.35
CA PRO A 360 12.64 -13.93 -5.38
C PRO A 360 13.17 -12.54 -5.74
N LYS A 361 12.44 -11.48 -5.44
CA LYS A 361 12.86 -10.10 -5.71
C LYS A 361 14.11 -9.67 -4.92
N ASN A 362 14.47 -10.40 -3.86
CA ASN A 362 15.70 -10.17 -3.11
C ASN A 362 16.93 -10.82 -3.78
N LYS A 363 16.74 -11.80 -4.67
CA LYS A 363 17.86 -12.54 -5.31
C LYS A 363 18.81 -11.65 -6.11
N PRO A 364 18.38 -10.68 -6.94
CA PRO A 364 19.29 -9.81 -7.66
C PRO A 364 20.22 -9.02 -6.72
N MET A 365 19.68 -8.56 -5.58
CA MET A 365 20.48 -7.85 -4.57
C MET A 365 21.47 -8.76 -3.87
N LEU A 366 21.06 -9.98 -3.52
CA LEU A 366 21.96 -10.97 -2.91
C LEU A 366 23.09 -11.35 -3.87
N LEU A 367 22.77 -11.56 -5.15
CA LEU A 367 23.78 -11.84 -6.17
C LEU A 367 24.75 -10.67 -6.34
N ASN A 368 24.25 -9.44 -6.35
CA ASN A 368 25.09 -8.26 -6.43
C ASN A 368 26.01 -8.13 -5.20
N SER A 369 25.55 -8.47 -4.00
CA SER A 369 26.41 -8.46 -2.81
C SER A 369 27.53 -9.50 -2.84
N ILE A 370 27.32 -10.64 -3.54
CA ILE A 370 28.31 -11.72 -3.66
C ILE A 370 29.28 -11.46 -4.81
N TYR A 371 28.79 -11.00 -5.96
CA TYR A 371 29.57 -10.89 -7.19
C TYR A 371 29.90 -9.45 -7.58
N GLY A 372 29.25 -8.45 -7.01
CA GLY A 372 29.46 -7.04 -7.34
C GLY A 372 30.85 -6.52 -7.00
N PHE A 373 31.57 -7.19 -6.06
CA PHE A 373 32.96 -6.91 -5.75
C PHE A 373 33.94 -7.23 -6.89
N LEU A 374 33.49 -7.94 -7.92
CA LEU A 374 34.30 -8.31 -9.10
C LEU A 374 34.24 -7.26 -10.22
N GLN A 375 33.40 -6.22 -10.09
CA GLN A 375 33.35 -5.12 -11.05
C GLN A 375 34.25 -3.98 -10.58
N GLU A 376 35.08 -3.44 -11.48
CA GLU A 376 36.06 -2.37 -11.20
C GLU A 376 35.42 -1.05 -10.71
N GLU A 377 34.13 -0.84 -10.98
CA GLU A 377 33.35 0.25 -10.38
C GLU A 377 32.43 -0.32 -9.31
N GLN A 378 32.77 -0.08 -8.03
CA GLN A 378 31.86 -0.34 -6.90
C GLN A 378 30.59 0.51 -7.08
N GLN A 379 29.53 -0.10 -7.60
CA GLN A 379 28.23 0.54 -7.55
C GLN A 379 27.83 0.73 -6.08
N ASP A 380 27.45 1.96 -5.75
CA ASP A 380 26.85 2.30 -4.48
C ASP A 380 25.66 1.37 -4.19
N ILE A 381 25.52 0.93 -2.93
CA ILE A 381 24.47 -0.01 -2.50
C ILE A 381 23.05 0.51 -2.80
N VAL A 382 22.84 1.83 -2.73
CA VAL A 382 21.57 2.48 -3.04
C VAL A 382 21.26 2.36 -4.53
N SER A 383 22.24 2.63 -5.39
CA SER A 383 22.10 2.48 -6.84
C SER A 383 21.81 1.04 -7.24
N SER A 384 22.47 0.08 -6.60
CA SER A 384 22.19 -1.35 -6.80
C SER A 384 20.77 -1.72 -6.39
N TYR A 385 20.32 -1.23 -5.23
CA TYR A 385 18.96 -1.45 -4.74
C TYR A 385 17.91 -0.87 -5.70
N LEU A 386 18.10 0.38 -6.14
CA LEU A 386 17.17 1.04 -7.06
C LEU A 386 17.16 0.36 -8.44
N SER A 387 18.30 -0.07 -8.94
CA SER A 387 18.41 -0.83 -10.19
C SER A 387 17.61 -2.15 -10.14
N SER A 388 17.52 -2.78 -8.96
CA SER A 388 16.77 -4.03 -8.77
C SER A 388 15.26 -3.89 -9.03
N PHE A 389 14.70 -2.70 -8.93
CA PHE A 389 13.30 -2.43 -9.29
C PHE A 389 13.05 -2.52 -10.80
N GLN A 390 14.09 -2.36 -11.63
CA GLN A 390 14.02 -2.39 -13.10
C GLN A 390 12.97 -1.41 -13.66
N LYS A 391 12.96 -0.19 -13.13
CA LYS A 391 12.12 0.94 -13.55
C LYS A 391 12.95 1.95 -14.35
N CYS A 392 12.76 3.23 -14.09
CA CYS A 392 13.45 4.30 -14.85
C CYS A 392 14.74 4.79 -14.17
N PHE A 393 15.21 4.19 -13.06
CA PHE A 393 16.38 4.69 -12.33
C PHE A 393 17.59 4.94 -13.24
N GLY A 394 17.98 3.96 -14.07
CA GLY A 394 19.10 4.09 -15.00
C GLY A 394 18.86 5.05 -16.19
N ASP A 395 17.63 5.52 -16.37
CA ASP A 395 17.26 6.45 -17.43
C ASP A 395 17.03 7.89 -16.94
N LEU A 396 17.04 8.13 -15.64
CA LEU A 396 16.60 9.41 -15.04
C LEU A 396 17.30 10.63 -15.63
N SER A 397 18.62 10.55 -15.85
CA SER A 397 19.42 11.62 -16.44
C SER A 397 19.01 12.02 -17.86
N LYS A 398 18.41 11.08 -18.61
CA LYS A 398 17.90 11.31 -19.97
C LYS A 398 16.40 11.55 -19.98
N LEU A 399 15.69 11.04 -18.97
CA LEU A 399 14.23 11.09 -18.88
C LEU A 399 13.74 12.41 -18.28
N LEU A 400 14.36 12.90 -17.22
CA LEU A 400 14.02 14.18 -16.61
C LEU A 400 14.55 15.35 -17.43
N LYS A 401 13.89 16.52 -17.31
CA LYS A 401 14.44 17.76 -17.85
C LYS A 401 15.77 18.08 -17.16
N PRO A 402 16.75 18.72 -17.87
CA PRO A 402 18.11 18.92 -17.34
C PRO A 402 18.16 19.67 -15.99
N ASP A 403 17.37 20.72 -15.84
CA ASP A 403 17.27 21.52 -14.63
C ASP A 403 16.71 20.71 -13.45
N ILE A 404 15.72 19.89 -13.70
CA ILE A 404 15.13 18.99 -12.70
C ILE A 404 16.16 17.93 -12.29
N TRP A 405 16.83 17.31 -13.27
CA TRP A 405 17.85 16.30 -12.98
C TRP A 405 19.00 16.87 -12.16
N GLU A 406 19.51 18.05 -12.52
CA GLU A 406 20.57 18.72 -11.76
C GLU A 406 20.21 18.93 -10.30
N PHE A 407 18.95 19.25 -10.00
CA PHE A 407 18.45 19.40 -8.64
C PHE A 407 18.32 18.07 -7.91
N VAL A 408 17.60 17.10 -8.50
CA VAL A 408 17.19 15.88 -7.79
C VAL A 408 18.31 14.86 -7.61
N GLN A 409 19.34 14.83 -8.50
CA GLN A 409 20.46 13.90 -8.39
C GLN A 409 21.31 14.12 -7.14
N LYS A 410 21.30 15.34 -6.59
CA LYS A 410 22.05 15.72 -5.37
C LYS A 410 21.31 15.38 -4.08
N GLN A 411 20.04 14.95 -4.19
CA GLN A 411 19.23 14.68 -3.01
C GLN A 411 19.35 13.20 -2.60
N PRO A 412 19.49 12.91 -1.29
CA PRO A 412 19.59 11.55 -0.81
C PRO A 412 18.31 10.74 -1.10
N TYR A 413 18.45 9.43 -1.16
CA TYR A 413 17.30 8.53 -1.18
C TYR A 413 16.93 8.10 0.24
N VAL A 414 15.64 7.94 0.49
CA VAL A 414 15.10 7.57 1.82
C VAL A 414 15.60 6.22 2.33
N PHE A 415 16.17 5.39 1.46
CA PHE A 415 16.65 4.04 1.76
C PHE A 415 18.06 3.99 2.37
N GLU A 416 18.84 5.07 2.30
CA GLU A 416 20.27 5.07 2.64
C GLU A 416 20.55 4.59 4.07
N SER A 417 19.82 5.11 5.05
CA SER A 417 20.05 4.76 6.45
C SER A 417 19.76 3.28 6.74
N ASP A 418 18.70 2.72 6.15
CA ASP A 418 18.36 1.33 6.35
C ASP A 418 19.29 0.38 5.59
N LEU A 419 19.75 0.76 4.39
CA LEU A 419 20.70 -0.02 3.60
C LEU A 419 22.08 -0.09 4.25
N ASN A 420 22.47 0.93 5.00
CA ASN A 420 23.76 1.02 5.70
C ASN A 420 23.68 0.57 7.16
N SER A 421 22.58 -0.06 7.61
CA SER A 421 22.46 -0.60 8.97
C SER A 421 23.29 -1.87 9.17
N ASP A 422 23.61 -2.22 10.43
CA ASP A 422 24.42 -3.39 10.81
C ASP A 422 23.66 -4.73 10.79
N ALA A 423 22.38 -4.74 10.40
CA ALA A 423 21.59 -5.96 10.34
C ALA A 423 22.08 -6.93 9.26
N ASP A 424 21.76 -8.22 9.40
CA ASP A 424 21.97 -9.20 8.33
C ASP A 424 21.42 -8.69 7.00
N TYR A 425 22.18 -8.90 5.91
CA TYR A 425 21.87 -8.30 4.62
C TYR A 425 20.47 -8.65 4.10
N LEU A 426 20.04 -9.92 4.22
CA LEU A 426 18.69 -10.31 3.81
C LEU A 426 17.63 -9.65 4.70
N ASN A 427 17.85 -9.58 6.00
CA ASN A 427 16.92 -8.92 6.92
C ASN A 427 16.84 -7.41 6.66
N ARG A 428 17.94 -6.74 6.26
CA ARG A 428 17.90 -5.34 5.79
C ARG A 428 16.98 -5.18 4.58
N LEU A 429 17.15 -6.03 3.56
CA LEU A 429 16.31 -6.00 2.35
C LEU A 429 14.83 -6.29 2.67
N MET A 430 14.56 -7.22 3.59
CA MET A 430 13.20 -7.51 4.05
C MET A 430 12.61 -6.33 4.81
N LEU A 431 13.37 -5.73 5.71
CA LEU A 431 12.94 -4.53 6.43
C LEU A 431 12.57 -3.39 5.47
N LEU A 432 13.39 -3.12 4.44
CA LEU A 432 13.09 -2.15 3.39
C LEU A 432 11.81 -2.49 2.62
N ASN A 433 11.65 -3.78 2.28
CA ASN A 433 10.44 -4.25 1.61
C ASN A 433 9.20 -4.08 2.49
N ILE A 434 9.29 -4.24 3.81
CA ILE A 434 8.19 -4.02 4.75
C ILE A 434 7.91 -2.52 4.90
N LYS A 435 8.95 -1.71 5.23
CA LYS A 435 8.82 -0.27 5.55
C LYS A 435 8.34 0.59 4.39
N PHE A 436 8.79 0.29 3.17
CA PHE A 436 8.53 1.12 2.00
C PHE A 436 7.64 0.40 0.99
N LYS A 437 8.10 -0.66 0.36
CA LYS A 437 7.31 -1.37 -0.64
C LYS A 437 6.02 -1.97 -0.05
N GLY A 438 6.07 -2.47 1.18
CA GLY A 438 4.91 -2.97 1.93
C GLY A 438 3.91 -1.85 2.18
N ALA A 439 4.32 -0.83 2.90
CA ALA A 439 3.45 0.26 3.33
C ALA A 439 3.02 1.17 2.18
N ASP A 440 3.98 1.63 1.34
CA ASP A 440 3.74 2.72 0.38
C ASP A 440 3.26 2.23 -0.99
N HIS A 441 3.40 0.94 -1.28
CA HIS A 441 2.95 0.34 -2.53
C HIS A 441 1.89 -0.74 -2.32
N ILE A 442 2.25 -1.83 -1.60
CA ILE A 442 1.40 -3.04 -1.54
C ILE A 442 0.14 -2.76 -0.73
N LEU A 443 0.27 -2.36 0.53
CA LEU A 443 -0.86 -2.12 1.43
C LEU A 443 -1.68 -0.91 0.99
N THR A 444 -1.03 0.16 0.52
CA THR A 444 -1.72 1.33 -0.06
C THR A 444 -2.55 0.92 -1.29
N LYS A 445 -2.00 0.09 -2.20
CA LYS A 445 -2.74 -0.44 -3.35
C LYS A 445 -3.92 -1.29 -2.91
N VAL A 446 -3.73 -2.23 -1.98
CA VAL A 446 -4.81 -3.07 -1.43
C VAL A 446 -5.91 -2.17 -0.85
N ASN A 447 -5.55 -1.27 0.05
CA ASN A 447 -6.49 -0.35 0.69
C ASN A 447 -7.27 0.48 -0.34
N ASN A 448 -6.59 1.08 -1.32
CA ASN A 448 -7.22 1.95 -2.31
C ASN A 448 -8.14 1.18 -3.26
N MET A 449 -7.74 0.01 -3.74
CA MET A 449 -8.52 -0.76 -4.71
C MET A 449 -9.70 -1.48 -4.07
N THR A 450 -9.57 -1.96 -2.85
CA THR A 450 -10.70 -2.57 -2.12
C THR A 450 -11.71 -1.51 -1.70
N ARG A 451 -11.28 -0.39 -1.14
CA ARG A 451 -12.18 0.73 -0.78
C ARG A 451 -12.89 1.35 -1.97
N ALA A 452 -12.27 1.40 -3.15
CA ALA A 452 -12.92 1.86 -4.38
C ALA A 452 -14.14 1.01 -4.77
N ASN A 453 -14.24 -0.21 -4.22
CA ASN A 453 -15.30 -1.16 -4.44
C ASN A 453 -16.12 -1.46 -3.16
N ASN A 454 -16.02 -0.63 -2.12
CA ASN A 454 -16.68 -0.80 -0.82
C ASN A 454 -16.33 -2.12 -0.09
N LEU A 455 -15.11 -2.63 -0.32
CA LEU A 455 -14.57 -3.80 0.36
C LEU A 455 -13.60 -3.41 1.48
N ILE A 456 -13.52 -4.25 2.49
CA ILE A 456 -12.46 -4.23 3.50
C ILE A 456 -11.37 -5.21 3.06
N GLY A 457 -10.25 -4.68 2.57
CA GLY A 457 -9.08 -5.49 2.18
C GLY A 457 -8.16 -5.72 3.36
N LEU A 458 -7.78 -6.98 3.60
CA LEU A 458 -6.95 -7.39 4.72
C LEU A 458 -5.79 -8.27 4.26
N SER A 459 -4.61 -8.03 4.85
CA SER A 459 -3.34 -8.70 4.49
C SER A 459 -2.72 -9.33 5.74
N PRO A 460 -3.19 -10.51 6.20
CA PRO A 460 -2.77 -11.10 7.46
C PRO A 460 -1.26 -11.35 7.59
N LEU A 461 -0.55 -11.62 6.48
CA LEU A 461 0.90 -11.80 6.51
C LEU A 461 1.67 -10.49 6.79
N PHE A 462 1.00 -9.33 6.75
CA PHE A 462 1.51 -8.05 7.24
C PHE A 462 1.08 -7.74 8.68
N ASP A 463 0.42 -8.67 9.39
CA ASP A 463 0.20 -8.49 10.81
C ASP A 463 1.52 -8.23 11.54
N GLN A 464 1.52 -7.26 12.46
CA GLN A 464 2.74 -6.86 13.18
C GLN A 464 3.48 -8.04 13.82
N ARG A 465 2.73 -9.02 14.37
CA ARG A 465 3.29 -10.22 15.01
C ARG A 465 3.98 -11.14 14.02
N ILE A 466 3.44 -11.24 12.79
CA ILE A 466 4.09 -11.97 11.68
C ILE A 466 5.33 -11.22 11.22
N VAL A 467 5.26 -9.89 11.06
CA VAL A 467 6.39 -9.06 10.68
C VAL A 467 7.54 -9.22 11.69
N GLU A 468 7.26 -9.10 12.99
CA GLU A 468 8.24 -9.27 14.06
C GLU A 468 8.85 -10.68 14.03
N LEU A 469 8.00 -11.72 14.02
CA LEU A 469 8.49 -13.10 13.95
C LEU A 469 9.34 -13.35 12.70
N SER A 470 8.95 -12.81 11.55
CA SER A 470 9.67 -13.01 10.30
C SER A 470 11.11 -12.46 10.35
N LEU A 471 11.32 -11.35 11.05
CA LEU A 471 12.65 -10.74 11.22
C LEU A 471 13.48 -11.44 12.31
N GLU A 472 12.85 -12.15 13.25
CA GLU A 472 13.52 -13.00 14.23
C GLU A 472 14.02 -14.34 13.64
N ILE A 473 13.37 -14.83 12.57
CA ILE A 473 13.74 -16.10 11.91
C ILE A 473 15.09 -15.97 11.19
N PRO A 474 16.00 -16.94 11.31
CA PRO A 474 17.27 -16.94 10.59
C PRO A 474 17.09 -16.79 9.07
N PRO A 475 17.89 -15.95 8.39
CA PRO A 475 17.81 -15.72 6.94
C PRO A 475 17.84 -17.01 6.11
N LYS A 476 18.65 -18.00 6.50
CA LYS A 476 18.79 -19.30 5.82
C LYS A 476 17.48 -20.09 5.70
N TYR A 477 16.49 -19.83 6.57
CA TYR A 477 15.16 -20.48 6.52
C TYR A 477 14.13 -19.68 5.71
N LYS A 478 14.53 -18.52 5.22
CA LYS A 478 13.68 -17.65 4.40
C LYS A 478 14.08 -17.71 2.93
N LEU A 479 15.37 -17.55 2.65
CA LEU A 479 15.93 -17.63 1.30
C LEU A 479 17.33 -18.25 1.38
N SER A 480 17.47 -19.43 0.78
CA SER A 480 18.76 -20.16 0.71
C SER A 480 18.92 -20.78 -0.68
N GLY A 481 19.80 -20.20 -1.49
CA GLY A 481 19.99 -20.68 -2.88
C GLY A 481 18.71 -20.58 -3.72
N ALA A 482 18.22 -21.73 -4.20
CA ALA A 482 16.99 -21.84 -4.96
C ALA A 482 15.74 -21.88 -4.07
N ASP A 483 15.89 -22.26 -2.80
CA ASP A 483 14.78 -22.41 -1.87
C ASP A 483 14.31 -21.05 -1.33
N GLU A 484 13.04 -20.76 -1.58
CA GLU A 484 12.35 -19.57 -1.13
C GLU A 484 11.29 -19.94 -0.11
N LYS A 485 11.22 -19.13 0.99
CA LYS A 485 10.15 -19.26 2.00
C LYS A 485 10.06 -20.66 2.65
N ALA A 486 11.20 -21.35 2.85
CA ALA A 486 11.21 -22.71 3.38
C ALA A 486 10.44 -22.81 4.70
N VAL A 487 10.59 -21.85 5.61
CA VAL A 487 9.87 -21.81 6.88
C VAL A 487 8.34 -21.67 6.70
N LEU A 488 7.87 -20.90 5.72
CA LEU A 488 6.43 -20.77 5.42
C LEU A 488 5.90 -22.04 4.77
N LYS A 489 6.63 -22.62 3.80
CA LYS A 489 6.27 -23.90 3.17
C LYS A 489 6.07 -25.00 4.24
N GLN A 490 7.03 -25.11 5.16
CA GLN A 490 6.96 -26.10 6.23
C GLN A 490 5.84 -25.82 7.24
N ALA A 491 5.56 -24.56 7.53
CA ALA A 491 4.48 -24.17 8.45
C ALA A 491 3.08 -24.55 7.93
N VAL A 492 2.91 -24.67 6.60
CA VAL A 492 1.60 -24.94 5.98
C VAL A 492 1.57 -26.24 5.14
N ALA A 493 2.57 -27.10 5.33
CA ALA A 493 2.74 -28.32 4.54
C ALA A 493 1.53 -29.28 4.62
N ASP A 494 0.87 -29.33 5.76
CA ASP A 494 -0.33 -30.14 6.00
C ASP A 494 -1.63 -29.52 5.41
N LEU A 495 -1.59 -28.27 4.97
CA LEU A 495 -2.76 -27.53 4.49
C LEU A 495 -2.84 -27.44 2.96
N LEU A 496 -1.77 -27.71 2.26
CA LEU A 496 -1.67 -27.45 0.82
C LEU A 496 -1.19 -28.70 0.06
N PRO A 497 -1.66 -28.89 -1.19
CA PRO A 497 -1.09 -29.91 -2.08
C PRO A 497 0.42 -29.72 -2.27
N GLU A 498 1.15 -30.82 -2.33
CA GLU A 498 2.61 -30.82 -2.52
C GLU A 498 3.03 -30.03 -3.78
N THR A 499 2.26 -30.12 -4.85
CA THR A 499 2.46 -29.35 -6.08
C THR A 499 2.57 -27.84 -5.81
N ILE A 500 1.80 -27.29 -4.86
CA ILE A 500 1.85 -25.86 -4.50
C ILE A 500 3.10 -25.54 -3.67
N LEU A 501 3.52 -26.46 -2.81
CA LEU A 501 4.70 -26.30 -1.94
C LEU A 501 6.01 -26.37 -2.73
N THR A 502 6.06 -27.21 -3.76
CA THR A 502 7.30 -27.53 -4.50
C THR A 502 7.46 -26.76 -5.80
N ARG A 503 6.36 -26.20 -6.36
CA ARG A 503 6.44 -25.47 -7.63
C ARG A 503 7.40 -24.29 -7.55
N PRO A 504 8.16 -24.02 -8.63
CA PRO A 504 8.91 -22.76 -8.74
C PRO A 504 7.96 -21.56 -8.68
N LYS A 505 8.37 -20.50 -7.99
CA LYS A 505 7.58 -19.28 -8.00
C LYS A 505 7.57 -18.68 -9.40
N SER A 506 6.39 -18.58 -9.99
CA SER A 506 6.08 -17.69 -11.09
C SER A 506 5.38 -16.44 -10.53
N GLY A 507 5.55 -15.32 -11.16
CA GLY A 507 4.80 -14.10 -10.84
C GLY A 507 3.81 -13.83 -11.95
N MET A 508 2.57 -13.56 -11.61
CA MET A 508 1.60 -13.07 -12.58
C MET A 508 2.12 -11.77 -13.22
N MET A 509 2.35 -11.81 -14.51
CA MET A 509 2.83 -10.65 -15.27
C MET A 509 1.74 -10.17 -16.22
N VAL A 510 1.32 -8.91 -16.01
CA VAL A 510 0.48 -8.22 -17.01
C VAL A 510 1.29 -8.05 -18.28
N PRO A 511 0.80 -8.45 -19.46
CA PRO A 511 1.58 -8.46 -20.71
C PRO A 511 1.71 -7.07 -21.35
N VAL A 512 2.02 -6.05 -20.54
CA VAL A 512 2.10 -4.64 -20.97
C VAL A 512 3.13 -4.42 -22.07
N ASN A 513 4.26 -5.16 -22.07
CA ASN A 513 5.26 -5.06 -23.15
C ASN A 513 4.65 -5.38 -24.51
N PHE A 514 3.86 -6.45 -24.60
CA PHE A 514 3.17 -6.85 -25.81
C PHE A 514 2.08 -5.84 -26.20
N TRP A 515 1.27 -5.41 -25.22
CA TRP A 515 0.15 -4.50 -25.48
C TRP A 515 0.61 -3.10 -25.91
N PHE A 516 1.64 -2.53 -25.32
CA PHE A 516 2.20 -1.25 -25.77
C PHE A 516 2.76 -1.34 -27.18
N ARG A 517 3.40 -2.46 -27.54
CA ARG A 517 3.96 -2.66 -28.87
C ARG A 517 2.90 -2.83 -29.96
N LYS A 518 1.80 -3.54 -29.66
CA LYS A 518 0.83 -4.01 -30.66
C LYS A 518 -0.52 -3.30 -30.60
N ILE A 519 -0.99 -2.91 -29.42
CA ILE A 519 -2.38 -2.50 -29.20
C ILE A 519 -2.46 -1.03 -28.76
N TRP A 520 -1.65 -0.62 -27.79
CA TRP A 520 -1.78 0.70 -27.16
C TRP A 520 -0.86 1.77 -27.74
N GLN A 521 0.01 1.47 -28.71
CA GLN A 521 1.03 2.39 -29.23
C GLN A 521 0.45 3.75 -29.63
N ARG A 522 -0.64 3.76 -30.43
CA ARG A 522 -1.30 5.00 -30.88
C ARG A 522 -1.91 5.78 -29.73
N ARG A 523 -2.60 5.08 -28.82
CA ARG A 523 -3.24 5.69 -27.62
C ARG A 523 -2.18 6.34 -26.74
N THR A 524 -1.06 5.66 -26.51
CA THR A 524 0.06 6.14 -25.69
C THR A 524 0.77 7.33 -26.33
N LYS A 525 1.01 7.31 -27.65
CA LYS A 525 1.55 8.46 -28.39
C LYS A 525 0.70 9.71 -28.18
N ASN A 526 -0.61 9.58 -28.35
CA ASN A 526 -1.53 10.71 -28.19
C ASN A 526 -1.55 11.25 -26.74
N LEU A 527 -1.40 10.37 -25.75
CA LEU A 527 -1.41 10.72 -24.33
C LEU A 527 -0.09 11.38 -23.89
N LEU A 528 1.05 10.73 -24.16
CA LEU A 528 2.34 11.13 -23.58
C LEU A 528 3.14 12.13 -24.44
N LEU A 529 2.94 12.17 -25.77
CA LEU A 529 3.71 13.06 -26.67
C LEU A 529 2.97 14.35 -27.00
N SER A 530 1.79 14.58 -26.44
CA SER A 530 1.10 15.86 -26.54
C SER A 530 1.90 16.95 -25.84
N LYS A 531 2.02 18.14 -26.45
CA LYS A 531 2.58 19.34 -25.77
C LYS A 531 1.76 19.76 -24.54
N LYS A 532 0.50 19.31 -24.46
CA LYS A 532 -0.42 19.56 -23.33
C LYS A 532 -0.40 18.44 -22.30
N ALA A 533 0.43 17.42 -22.46
CA ALA A 533 0.57 16.36 -21.48
C ALA A 533 1.03 16.95 -20.13
N ALA A 534 0.41 16.50 -19.03
CA ALA A 534 0.71 17.01 -17.70
C ALA A 534 2.14 16.71 -17.26
N ILE A 535 2.76 15.65 -17.82
CA ILE A 535 4.17 15.31 -17.58
C ILE A 535 5.14 16.14 -18.44
N ALA A 536 4.69 16.81 -19.50
CA ALA A 536 5.59 17.48 -20.47
C ALA A 536 6.54 18.52 -19.83
N PRO A 537 6.17 19.27 -18.77
CA PRO A 537 7.09 20.17 -18.09
C PRO A 537 8.27 19.47 -17.40
N TYR A 538 8.14 18.21 -17.06
CA TYR A 538 9.09 17.48 -16.22
C TYR A 538 9.92 16.45 -16.98
N ILE A 539 9.36 15.91 -18.07
CA ILE A 539 9.86 14.71 -18.76
C ILE A 539 10.32 15.05 -20.20
N ASN A 540 11.40 14.41 -20.61
CA ASN A 540 11.89 14.46 -21.98
C ASN A 540 11.06 13.55 -22.90
N GLN A 541 10.18 14.13 -23.70
CA GLN A 541 9.29 13.39 -24.58
C GLN A 541 10.00 12.69 -25.75
N ASP A 542 11.21 13.12 -26.14
CA ASP A 542 11.97 12.46 -27.20
C ASP A 542 12.42 11.04 -26.77
N LEU A 543 12.80 10.88 -25.51
CA LEU A 543 13.11 9.55 -24.98
C LEU A 543 11.88 8.63 -25.00
N ILE A 544 10.71 9.16 -24.64
CA ILE A 544 9.43 8.40 -24.71
C ILE A 544 9.14 7.96 -26.15
N LYS A 545 9.39 8.84 -27.13
CA LYS A 545 9.23 8.54 -28.56
C LYS A 545 10.13 7.38 -28.99
N ASN A 546 11.39 7.37 -28.51
CA ASN A 546 12.33 6.27 -28.77
C ASN A 546 11.82 4.95 -28.17
N TRP A 547 11.35 4.95 -26.93
CA TRP A 547 10.77 3.77 -26.31
C TRP A 547 9.53 3.23 -27.05
N LEU A 548 8.65 4.11 -27.50
CA LEU A 548 7.46 3.75 -28.28
C LEU A 548 7.80 3.16 -29.64
N ASN A 549 8.95 3.52 -30.20
CA ASN A 549 9.46 2.96 -31.45
C ASN A 549 10.39 1.76 -31.23
N TYR A 550 10.58 1.33 -29.97
CA TYR A 550 11.50 0.23 -29.61
C TYR A 550 12.93 0.42 -30.13
N GLN A 551 13.38 1.67 -30.20
CA GLN A 551 14.75 2.02 -30.59
C GLN A 551 15.64 1.96 -29.33
N GLY A 552 16.77 1.25 -29.42
CA GLY A 552 17.74 1.09 -28.34
C GLY A 552 17.83 -0.35 -27.86
N ASP A 553 18.16 -0.53 -26.59
CA ASP A 553 18.37 -1.84 -25.98
C ASP A 553 17.10 -2.70 -26.04
N THR A 554 17.21 -3.84 -26.73
CA THR A 554 16.13 -4.82 -26.88
C THR A 554 15.71 -5.48 -25.54
N TRP A 555 16.58 -5.42 -24.54
CA TRP A 555 16.34 -5.91 -23.18
C TRP A 555 15.65 -4.88 -22.28
N GLY A 556 15.53 -3.62 -22.72
CA GLY A 556 14.82 -2.58 -21.99
C GLY A 556 13.36 -2.96 -21.75
N ARG A 557 12.90 -2.90 -20.49
CA ARG A 557 11.50 -3.15 -20.12
C ARG A 557 10.60 -1.96 -20.48
N TYR A 558 10.60 -1.57 -21.74
CA TYR A 558 9.89 -0.36 -22.20
C TYR A 558 8.40 -0.34 -21.86
N GLY A 559 7.72 -1.49 -21.90
CA GLY A 559 6.30 -1.56 -21.53
C GLY A 559 6.05 -1.20 -20.06
N ILE A 560 6.93 -1.60 -19.16
CA ILE A 560 6.84 -1.23 -17.73
C ILE A 560 7.14 0.26 -17.55
N LYS A 561 8.16 0.80 -18.23
CA LYS A 561 8.51 2.24 -18.18
C LYS A 561 7.38 3.10 -18.76
N LEU A 562 6.80 2.68 -19.90
CA LEU A 562 5.65 3.35 -20.50
C LEU A 562 4.41 3.30 -19.59
N TRP A 563 4.18 2.16 -18.92
CA TRP A 563 3.08 2.05 -17.94
C TRP A 563 3.24 3.03 -16.79
N LEU A 564 4.46 3.18 -16.26
CA LEU A 564 4.77 4.18 -15.24
C LEU A 564 4.35 5.59 -15.70
N LEU A 565 4.77 5.99 -16.90
CA LEU A 565 4.50 7.32 -17.44
C LEU A 565 3.02 7.53 -17.76
N VAL A 566 2.34 6.51 -18.30
CA VAL A 566 0.89 6.55 -18.54
C VAL A 566 0.13 6.70 -17.22
N SER A 567 0.50 5.94 -16.20
CA SER A 567 -0.11 6.04 -14.86
C SER A 567 0.11 7.43 -14.24
N LEU A 568 1.32 7.97 -14.35
CA LEU A 568 1.65 9.32 -13.86
C LEU A 568 0.87 10.40 -14.60
N GLU A 569 0.83 10.33 -15.93
CA GLU A 569 0.09 11.30 -16.75
C GLU A 569 -1.40 11.35 -16.36
N ILE A 570 -2.03 10.19 -16.27
CA ILE A 570 -3.45 10.10 -15.90
C ILE A 570 -3.65 10.60 -14.47
N TRP A 571 -2.76 10.23 -13.54
CA TRP A 571 -2.85 10.69 -12.14
C TRP A 571 -2.77 12.21 -12.05
N LEU A 572 -1.86 12.84 -12.78
CA LEU A 572 -1.74 14.30 -12.86
C LEU A 572 -2.99 14.96 -13.48
N GLN A 573 -3.54 14.36 -14.56
CA GLN A 573 -4.76 14.89 -15.19
C GLN A 573 -5.97 14.86 -14.26
N VAL A 574 -6.08 13.83 -13.43
CA VAL A 574 -7.21 13.65 -12.50
C VAL A 574 -7.06 14.55 -11.27
N ASN A 575 -5.87 14.66 -10.70
CA ASN A 575 -5.66 15.29 -9.39
C ASN A 575 -5.25 16.78 -9.47
N ARG A 576 -4.92 17.32 -10.65
CA ARG A 576 -4.68 18.75 -10.85
C ARG A 576 -5.96 19.58 -11.07
N LYS A 577 -7.05 18.91 -11.40
CA LYS A 577 -8.37 19.54 -11.50
C LYS A 577 -8.92 19.78 -10.09
#